data_3ff1a61c7e16c7e296c182b717c6cfa1
#
_entry.id   3ff1a61c7e16c7e296c182b717c6cfa1
#
_cell.length_a   1.000
_cell.length_b   1.000
_cell.length_c   1.000
_cell.angle_alpha   90.00
_cell.angle_beta   90.00
_cell.angle_gamma   90.00
#
_symmetry.space_group_name_H-M   'P 1'
#
loop_
_entity.id
_entity.type
_entity.pdbx_description
1 polymer ?
#
loop_
_entity_poly.entity_id
_entity_poly.type
_entity_poly.pdbx_seq_one_letter_code
_entity_poly.pdbx_strand_id
1 'polypeptide(L)'
;MKNYSKRNFLKTISFFGVSLAGVNFPIWASNNRAYAASSFVSYNLQEKDENNLMLPEGFKSRVVAITGERPSKNSNYKWHKYPDGGAVFPTRSGGWIYVSNSEVFGYEGGVGTLVFDKNSNIINAYSICNNTTAN
;
A
#
# COMPACT_ATOMS: atom_id res chain seq x y z
N MET A 1 2.43 -13.75 31.81
CA MET A 1 2.86 -12.97 30.63
C MET A 1 2.72 -11.49 30.95
N LYS A 2 3.81 -10.70 30.92
CA LYS A 2 3.75 -9.25 31.17
C LYS A 2 3.20 -8.55 29.91
N ASN A 3 2.06 -7.90 30.05
CA ASN A 3 1.50 -7.03 28.99
C ASN A 3 2.41 -5.81 28.81
N TYR A 4 3.23 -5.82 27.78
CA TYR A 4 3.95 -4.62 27.35
C TYR A 4 3.01 -3.71 26.55
N SER A 5 2.72 -2.52 27.07
CA SER A 5 1.94 -1.56 26.32
C SER A 5 2.75 -1.06 25.09
N LYS A 6 2.04 -0.75 23.99
CA LYS A 6 2.64 -0.18 22.75
C LYS A 6 3.53 1.04 23.05
N ARG A 7 3.18 1.80 24.08
CA ARG A 7 3.91 2.99 24.52
C ARG A 7 5.27 2.64 25.16
N ASN A 8 5.37 1.50 25.87
CA ASN A 8 6.64 1.03 26.45
C ASN A 8 7.54 0.45 25.36
N PHE A 9 6.98 -0.20 24.34
CA PHE A 9 7.72 -0.67 23.18
C PHE A 9 8.39 0.49 22.42
N LEU A 10 7.66 1.56 22.15
CA LEU A 10 8.22 2.76 21.49
C LEU A 10 9.29 3.45 22.34
N LYS A 11 9.11 3.53 23.65
CA LYS A 11 10.14 4.07 24.58
C LYS A 11 11.41 3.21 24.56
N THR A 12 11.27 1.88 24.52
CA THR A 12 12.41 0.97 24.49
C THR A 12 13.22 1.11 23.20
N ILE A 13 12.55 1.26 22.05
CA ILE A 13 13.23 1.53 20.77
C ILE A 13 13.97 2.85 20.80
N SER A 14 13.36 3.90 21.35
CA SER A 14 14.00 5.22 21.48
C SER A 14 15.23 5.16 22.37
N PHE A 15 15.20 4.37 23.44
CA PHE A 15 16.35 4.23 24.36
C PHE A 15 17.50 3.45 23.73
N PHE A 16 17.20 2.40 22.96
CA PHE A 16 18.23 1.67 22.20
C PHE A 16 18.86 2.53 21.11
N GLY A 17 18.10 3.41 20.48
CA GLY A 17 18.62 4.35 19.48
C GLY A 17 19.63 5.36 20.06
N VAL A 18 19.50 5.74 21.33
CA VAL A 18 20.39 6.70 21.98
C VAL A 18 21.63 6.01 22.56
N SER A 19 21.53 4.74 23.00
CA SER A 19 22.67 4.00 23.58
C SER A 19 23.71 3.55 22.54
N LEU A 20 23.40 3.61 21.25
CA LEU A 20 24.30 3.24 20.15
C LEU A 20 25.05 4.44 19.55
N ALA A 21 25.02 5.60 20.19
CA ALA A 21 25.75 6.80 19.76
C ALA A 21 27.31 6.65 19.80
N GLY A 22 27.83 5.53 20.30
CA GLY A 22 29.27 5.18 20.28
C GLY A 22 29.65 4.15 19.22
N VAL A 23 28.68 3.60 18.46
CA VAL A 23 28.95 2.68 17.35
C VAL A 23 28.83 3.47 16.06
N ASN A 24 29.88 3.45 15.22
CA ASN A 24 29.85 4.03 13.88
C ASN A 24 28.70 3.40 13.07
N PHE A 25 27.52 3.99 13.15
CA PHE A 25 26.43 3.68 12.23
C PHE A 25 26.90 4.08 10.84
N PRO A 26 26.87 3.18 9.86
CA PRO A 26 27.30 3.54 8.52
C PRO A 26 26.45 4.70 8.01
N ILE A 27 27.12 5.71 7.50
CA ILE A 27 26.60 7.01 7.04
C ILE A 27 25.42 6.90 6.05
N TRP A 28 25.20 5.72 5.44
CA TRP A 28 24.03 5.48 4.59
C TRP A 28 22.68 5.66 5.33
N ALA A 29 22.62 5.42 6.64
CA ALA A 29 21.40 5.59 7.41
C ALA A 29 21.05 7.07 7.70
N SER A 30 22.04 7.96 7.65
CA SER A 30 21.84 9.40 7.89
C SER A 30 21.51 10.18 6.61
N ASN A 31 21.91 9.68 5.45
CA ASN A 31 21.72 10.37 4.18
C ASN A 31 20.31 10.23 3.59
N ASN A 32 19.57 9.20 3.96
CA ASN A 32 18.19 9.00 3.45
C ASN A 32 17.17 10.01 3.98
N ARG A 33 17.46 10.74 5.06
CA ARG A 33 16.58 11.81 5.56
C ARG A 33 16.75 13.13 4.79
N ALA A 34 17.90 13.37 4.19
CA ALA A 34 18.14 14.59 3.42
C ALA A 34 17.55 14.54 2.00
N TYR A 35 17.42 13.36 1.42
CA TYR A 35 16.86 13.21 0.07
C TYR A 35 15.34 13.35 -0.01
N ALA A 36 14.61 13.09 1.08
CA ALA A 36 13.17 13.28 1.12
C ALA A 36 12.74 14.77 1.17
N ALA A 37 13.66 15.65 1.55
CA ALA A 37 13.35 17.08 1.75
C ALA A 37 13.79 17.99 0.58
N SER A 38 14.57 17.49 -0.38
CA SER A 38 15.28 18.39 -1.32
C SER A 38 14.89 18.26 -2.80
N SER A 39 13.96 17.42 -3.16
CA SER A 39 13.49 17.36 -4.55
C SER A 39 11.97 17.32 -4.64
N PHE A 40 11.32 18.42 -4.33
CA PHE A 40 10.04 18.72 -4.96
C PHE A 40 10.32 18.95 -6.45
N VAL A 41 10.34 17.89 -7.22
CA VAL A 41 10.28 18.02 -8.67
C VAL A 41 8.88 18.48 -8.98
N SER A 42 8.71 19.76 -9.30
CA SER A 42 7.46 20.27 -9.84
C SER A 42 7.30 19.66 -11.23
N TYR A 43 6.42 18.67 -11.35
CA TYR A 43 6.02 18.15 -12.66
C TYR A 43 4.94 19.05 -13.24
N ASN A 44 5.09 19.43 -14.51
CA ASN A 44 3.99 20.01 -15.26
C ASN A 44 2.94 18.93 -15.50
N LEU A 45 1.77 19.10 -14.89
CA LEU A 45 0.66 18.20 -15.08
C LEU A 45 0.02 18.45 -16.45
N GLN A 46 -0.31 17.36 -17.12
CA GLN A 46 -1.06 17.36 -18.39
C GLN A 46 -2.54 17.66 -18.15
N GLU A 47 -3.29 17.92 -19.21
CA GLU A 47 -4.74 17.95 -19.17
C GLU A 47 -5.30 16.63 -18.60
N LYS A 48 -6.52 16.68 -18.08
CA LYS A 48 -7.18 15.51 -17.50
C LYS A 48 -7.30 14.37 -18.51
N ASP A 49 -6.87 13.19 -18.10
CA ASP A 49 -7.08 11.97 -18.89
C ASP A 49 -8.54 11.47 -18.82
N GLU A 50 -8.82 10.34 -19.47
CA GLU A 50 -10.14 9.68 -19.49
C GLU A 50 -10.68 9.32 -18.09
N ASN A 51 -9.81 9.21 -17.08
CA ASN A 51 -10.16 8.96 -15.69
C ASN A 51 -10.23 10.23 -14.83
N ASN A 52 -10.24 11.43 -15.46
CA ASN A 52 -10.23 12.74 -14.81
C ASN A 52 -8.98 13.01 -13.92
N LEU A 53 -7.85 12.36 -14.20
CA LEU A 53 -6.59 12.58 -13.51
C LEU A 53 -5.66 13.47 -14.31
N MET A 54 -5.05 14.44 -13.64
CA MET A 54 -3.95 15.25 -14.19
C MET A 54 -2.64 14.58 -13.85
N LEU A 55 -1.95 14.03 -14.82
CA LEU A 55 -0.73 13.25 -14.66
C LEU A 55 0.47 13.95 -15.29
N PRO A 56 1.69 13.73 -14.79
CA PRO A 56 2.91 14.16 -15.46
C PRO A 56 3.04 13.50 -16.84
N GLU A 57 3.79 14.15 -17.75
CA GLU A 57 4.11 13.56 -19.04
C GLU A 57 4.74 12.16 -18.91
N GLY A 58 4.30 11.23 -19.76
CA GLY A 58 4.74 9.83 -19.74
C GLY A 58 3.98 8.93 -18.77
N PHE A 59 3.13 9.47 -17.89
CA PHE A 59 2.25 8.69 -17.02
C PHE A 59 0.89 8.47 -17.68
N LYS A 60 0.29 7.33 -17.40
CA LYS A 60 -1.07 6.97 -17.82
C LYS A 60 -1.81 6.33 -16.65
N SER A 61 -3.12 6.56 -16.57
CA SER A 61 -3.97 5.88 -15.62
C SER A 61 -4.81 4.79 -16.27
N ARG A 62 -5.28 3.86 -15.47
CA ARG A 62 -6.31 2.91 -15.85
C ARG A 62 -7.13 2.49 -14.64
N VAL A 63 -8.40 2.22 -14.81
CA VAL A 63 -9.22 1.59 -13.80
C VAL A 63 -8.86 0.11 -13.72
N VAL A 64 -8.50 -0.39 -12.55
CA VAL A 64 -8.13 -1.79 -12.31
C VAL A 64 -9.24 -2.59 -11.63
N ALA A 65 -10.11 -1.94 -10.85
CA ALA A 65 -11.24 -2.57 -10.19
C ALA A 65 -12.35 -1.55 -9.92
N ILE A 66 -13.59 -2.01 -9.96
CA ILE A 66 -14.80 -1.23 -9.67
C ILE A 66 -15.56 -1.97 -8.57
N THR A 67 -15.96 -1.23 -7.53
CA THR A 67 -16.74 -1.79 -6.42
C THR A 67 -17.96 -2.59 -6.92
N GLY A 68 -18.10 -3.81 -6.43
CA GLY A 68 -19.19 -4.72 -6.79
C GLY A 68 -18.98 -5.51 -8.08
N GLU A 69 -17.97 -5.18 -8.88
CA GLU A 69 -17.62 -5.91 -10.10
C GLU A 69 -16.51 -6.94 -9.85
N ARG A 70 -16.36 -7.88 -10.77
CA ARG A 70 -15.27 -8.88 -10.72
C ARG A 70 -14.03 -8.32 -11.41
N PRO A 71 -12.92 -8.12 -10.71
CA PRO A 71 -11.68 -7.60 -11.33
C PRO A 71 -11.03 -8.61 -12.29
N SER A 72 -11.34 -9.90 -12.15
CA SER A 72 -10.78 -10.97 -12.97
C SER A 72 -11.86 -11.99 -13.37
N LYS A 73 -11.79 -12.47 -14.60
CA LYS A 73 -12.64 -13.58 -15.08
C LYS A 73 -12.38 -14.90 -14.34
N ASN A 74 -11.19 -15.04 -13.76
CA ASN A 74 -10.75 -16.24 -13.06
C ASN A 74 -11.16 -16.24 -11.57
N SER A 75 -11.97 -15.27 -11.14
CA SER A 75 -12.41 -15.16 -9.75
C SER A 75 -13.87 -14.79 -9.66
N ASN A 76 -14.54 -15.31 -8.64
CA ASN A 76 -15.89 -14.89 -8.26
C ASN A 76 -15.87 -13.71 -7.26
N TYR A 77 -14.70 -13.27 -6.82
CA TYR A 77 -14.58 -12.16 -5.92
C TYR A 77 -15.02 -10.86 -6.58
N LYS A 78 -15.93 -10.13 -5.91
CA LYS A 78 -16.35 -8.79 -6.29
C LYS A 78 -15.53 -7.78 -5.48
N TRP A 79 -14.98 -6.77 -6.14
CA TRP A 79 -14.18 -5.75 -5.48
C TRP A 79 -14.99 -5.04 -4.39
N HIS A 80 -14.38 -4.88 -3.24
CA HIS A 80 -15.01 -4.37 -2.03
C HIS A 80 -15.39 -2.89 -2.14
N LYS A 81 -16.28 -2.46 -1.27
CA LYS A 81 -16.67 -1.06 -1.08
C LYS A 81 -15.58 -0.33 -0.30
N TYR A 82 -15.54 0.97 -0.43
CA TYR A 82 -14.69 1.88 0.34
C TYR A 82 -13.23 1.38 0.44
N PRO A 83 -12.56 1.17 -0.70
CA PRO A 83 -11.14 0.84 -0.70
C PRO A 83 -10.36 2.03 -0.11
N ASP A 84 -9.48 1.74 0.84
CA ASP A 84 -8.63 2.73 1.49
C ASP A 84 -7.16 2.33 1.37
N GLY A 85 -6.43 2.25 2.47
CA GLY A 85 -5.02 1.91 2.48
C GLY A 85 -4.70 0.60 1.78
N GLY A 86 -3.52 0.53 1.18
CA GLY A 86 -3.09 -0.67 0.49
C GLY A 86 -1.58 -0.84 0.44
N ALA A 87 -1.14 -2.02 0.02
CA ALA A 87 0.26 -2.37 -0.16
C ALA A 87 0.48 -3.23 -1.40
N VAL A 88 1.68 -3.17 -1.95
CA VAL A 88 2.10 -3.96 -3.11
C VAL A 88 3.22 -4.90 -2.71
N PHE A 89 3.12 -6.16 -3.11
CA PHE A 89 4.10 -7.21 -2.84
C PHE A 89 4.53 -7.87 -4.15
N PRO A 90 5.84 -8.06 -4.40
CA PRO A 90 6.31 -8.78 -5.57
C PRO A 90 5.99 -10.28 -5.46
N THR A 91 5.75 -10.93 -6.60
CA THR A 91 5.63 -12.39 -6.70
C THR A 91 6.90 -13.02 -7.26
N ARG A 92 7.13 -14.29 -6.95
CA ARG A 92 8.27 -15.03 -7.51
C ARG A 92 8.23 -15.19 -9.03
N SER A 93 7.06 -15.06 -9.63
CA SER A 93 6.85 -15.14 -11.08
C SER A 93 7.11 -13.82 -11.82
N GLY A 94 7.59 -12.80 -11.13
CA GLY A 94 7.86 -11.47 -11.69
C GLY A 94 6.65 -10.57 -11.81
N GLY A 95 5.48 -11.00 -11.35
CA GLY A 95 4.30 -10.16 -11.18
C GLY A 95 4.24 -9.53 -9.80
N TRP A 96 3.07 -9.09 -9.38
CA TRP A 96 2.85 -8.43 -8.10
C TRP A 96 1.43 -8.61 -7.58
N ILE A 97 1.26 -8.38 -6.30
CA ILE A 97 -0.02 -8.45 -5.60
C ILE A 97 -0.32 -7.08 -5.01
N TYR A 98 -1.49 -6.55 -5.27
CA TYR A 98 -2.03 -5.39 -4.58
C TYR A 98 -3.04 -5.85 -3.53
N VAL A 99 -2.83 -5.43 -2.30
CA VAL A 99 -3.73 -5.67 -1.16
C VAL A 99 -4.37 -4.35 -0.79
N SER A 100 -5.67 -4.33 -0.58
CA SER A 100 -6.43 -3.14 -0.22
C SER A 100 -7.40 -3.43 0.92
N ASN A 101 -7.44 -2.53 1.88
CA ASN A 101 -8.41 -2.55 2.97
C ASN A 101 -9.76 -2.03 2.49
N SER A 102 -10.82 -2.52 3.11
CA SER A 102 -12.20 -2.04 2.95
C SER A 102 -12.66 -1.44 4.27
N GLU A 103 -12.92 -0.14 4.30
CA GLU A 103 -13.40 0.57 5.50
C GLU A 103 -14.92 0.64 5.53
N VAL A 104 -15.56 -0.49 5.82
CA VAL A 104 -17.01 -0.55 5.99
C VAL A 104 -17.34 -0.76 7.46
N PHE A 105 -18.22 0.08 8.01
CA PHE A 105 -18.71 -0.05 9.39
C PHE A 105 -19.62 -1.28 9.53
N GLY A 106 -19.70 -1.82 10.75
CA GLY A 106 -20.68 -2.85 11.09
C GLY A 106 -20.32 -4.26 10.64
N TYR A 107 -19.06 -4.66 10.74
CA TYR A 107 -18.56 -5.99 10.39
C TYR A 107 -18.59 -6.32 8.88
N GLU A 108 -18.74 -5.34 8.01
CA GLU A 108 -18.68 -5.53 6.56
C GLU A 108 -17.33 -5.20 5.94
N GLY A 109 -16.37 -4.74 6.75
CA GLY A 109 -15.01 -4.47 6.32
C GLY A 109 -14.24 -5.73 5.98
N GLY A 110 -13.05 -5.57 5.40
CA GLY A 110 -12.23 -6.70 5.00
C GLY A 110 -10.95 -6.28 4.29
N VAL A 111 -10.30 -7.27 3.68
CA VAL A 111 -9.08 -7.07 2.89
C VAL A 111 -9.22 -7.81 1.58
N GLY A 112 -9.15 -7.10 0.48
CA GLY A 112 -9.20 -7.62 -0.87
C GLY A 112 -7.84 -7.63 -1.56
N THR A 113 -7.70 -8.45 -2.58
CA THR A 113 -6.43 -8.67 -3.28
C THR A 113 -6.63 -8.74 -4.77
N LEU A 114 -5.76 -8.06 -5.51
CA LEU A 114 -5.58 -8.21 -6.95
C LEU A 114 -4.21 -8.83 -7.22
N VAL A 115 -4.16 -9.87 -8.05
CA VAL A 115 -2.92 -10.51 -8.49
C VAL A 115 -2.64 -10.14 -9.92
N PHE A 116 -1.46 -9.59 -10.16
CA PHE A 116 -1.00 -9.17 -11.48
C PHE A 116 0.13 -10.06 -12.00
N ASP A 117 0.12 -10.31 -13.29
CA ASP A 117 1.24 -10.93 -13.99
C ASP A 117 2.38 -9.91 -14.24
N LYS A 118 3.48 -10.36 -14.86
CA LYS A 118 4.62 -9.51 -15.23
C LYS A 118 4.27 -8.40 -16.24
N ASN A 119 3.17 -8.53 -16.96
CA ASN A 119 2.67 -7.54 -17.93
C ASN A 119 1.60 -6.63 -17.31
N SER A 120 1.41 -6.70 -15.99
CA SER A 120 0.40 -5.95 -15.24
C SER A 120 -1.05 -6.28 -15.60
N ASN A 121 -1.34 -7.47 -16.16
CA ASN A 121 -2.70 -7.95 -16.32
C ASN A 121 -3.19 -8.56 -15.01
N ILE A 122 -4.47 -8.34 -14.67
CA ILE A 122 -5.08 -8.97 -13.50
C ILE A 122 -5.40 -10.42 -13.84
N ILE A 123 -4.71 -11.35 -13.18
CA ILE A 123 -4.86 -12.80 -13.40
C ILE A 123 -5.71 -13.46 -12.33
N ASN A 124 -5.87 -12.86 -11.18
CA ASN A 124 -6.72 -13.33 -10.09
C ASN A 124 -7.13 -12.20 -9.14
N ALA A 125 -8.19 -12.43 -8.37
CA ALA A 125 -8.63 -11.55 -7.28
C ALA A 125 -9.31 -12.37 -6.20
N TYR A 126 -9.09 -12.05 -4.92
CA TYR A 126 -9.70 -12.78 -3.81
C TYR A 126 -9.76 -11.92 -2.54
N SER A 127 -10.58 -12.34 -1.58
CA SER A 127 -10.61 -11.77 -0.25
C SER A 127 -9.61 -12.50 0.64
N ILE A 128 -8.81 -11.76 1.40
CA ILE A 128 -7.92 -12.30 2.44
C ILE A 128 -8.70 -12.52 3.73
N CYS A 129 -9.50 -11.53 4.11
CA CYS A 129 -10.40 -11.62 5.24
C CYS A 129 -11.65 -10.76 5.00
N ASN A 130 -12.74 -11.16 5.63
CA ASN A 130 -14.03 -10.48 5.61
C ASN A 130 -14.52 -10.26 7.04
N ASN A 131 -15.57 -9.46 7.16
CA ASN A 131 -16.27 -9.23 8.43
C ASN A 131 -15.36 -8.63 9.52
N THR A 132 -14.45 -7.74 9.12
CA THR A 132 -13.65 -6.96 10.04
C THR A 132 -14.39 -5.69 10.41
N THR A 133 -14.24 -5.24 11.67
CA THR A 133 -14.73 -3.92 12.11
C THR A 133 -13.68 -2.86 11.85
N ALA A 134 -14.09 -1.72 11.30
CA ALA A 134 -13.36 -0.48 11.49
C ALA A 134 -13.66 0.02 12.93
N ASN A 135 -12.65 0.04 13.80
CA ASN A 135 -12.73 0.62 15.14
C ASN A 135 -12.18 2.04 15.09
#